data_5fbb26cdf67ffac561a92821ff5f6987
#
_entry.id   5fbb26cdf67ffac561a92821ff5f6987
#
_cell.length_a   1.000
_cell.length_b   1.000
_cell.length_c   1.000
_cell.angle_alpha   90.00
_cell.angle_beta   90.00
_cell.angle_gamma   90.00
#
_symmetry.space_group_name_H-M   'P 1'
#
loop_
_entity.id
_entity.type
_entity.pdbx_description
1 polymer ?
#
loop_
_entity_poly.entity_id
_entity_poly.type
_entity_poly.pdbx_seq_one_letter_code
_entity_poly.pdbx_strand_id
1 'polypeptide(L)'
;MVEKTVRCPNCHEISTFSGESGEVKKVTCPKCSTLGKVTFVEQFSTDGVAIQVSHLKKVYGDLTAVNDISFSVKKGEVFAFLGPNGAGKTTTVEIIESIRKPTAGTVKIFDKDVSTSFNEVKEKIGILPQEFHSFERLTVRETLDYFSKFYKKKANIDEIIETMDLAEYKKMLYRNLSGGLKQRVGVAMALVNNPEIIFLDEPTTGLDPKARREVWEVIAGLRNKGKTVFLTTHYMEEAEYLADHIAIIHKGKIIAEGSLDELIDKYGQGSILHIKNCSTKDAVEMIKERGFDAHTEGNGDIAIKIDYKERVLEVLSILRHDCVEYDSIDIRRSNLEEVFLSLTGSKLAEGEA
;
A
#
# COMPACT_ATOMS: atom_id res chain seq x y z
N MET A 1 -2.02 -28.76 5.99
CA MET A 1 -0.85 -28.56 5.08
C MET A 1 -1.24 -27.51 4.07
N VAL A 2 -0.39 -26.53 3.86
CA VAL A 2 -0.58 -25.41 2.93
C VAL A 2 0.28 -25.65 1.70
N GLU A 3 -0.29 -25.47 0.51
CA GLU A 3 0.46 -25.51 -0.74
C GLU A 3 0.82 -24.10 -1.19
N LYS A 4 2.05 -23.91 -1.64
CA LYS A 4 2.51 -22.63 -2.18
C LYS A 4 3.22 -22.84 -3.52
N THR A 5 2.71 -22.16 -4.53
CA THR A 5 3.32 -22.12 -5.85
C THR A 5 4.30 -20.95 -5.91
N VAL A 6 5.55 -21.21 -6.28
CA VAL A 6 6.60 -20.19 -6.38
C VAL A 6 7.29 -20.28 -7.73
N ARG A 7 7.72 -19.12 -8.23
CA ARG A 7 8.50 -19.00 -9.47
C ARG A 7 9.97 -18.91 -9.14
N CYS A 8 10.79 -19.78 -9.74
CA CYS A 8 12.23 -19.76 -9.54
C CYS A 8 12.84 -18.44 -10.08
N PRO A 9 13.63 -17.70 -9.29
CA PRO A 9 14.22 -16.44 -9.75
C PRO A 9 15.30 -16.64 -10.83
N ASN A 10 15.86 -17.85 -10.93
CA ASN A 10 16.95 -18.14 -11.88
C ASN A 10 16.45 -18.66 -13.24
N CYS A 11 15.52 -19.62 -13.24
CA CYS A 11 15.07 -20.26 -14.49
C CYS A 11 13.57 -20.05 -14.80
N HIS A 12 12.87 -19.28 -13.97
CA HIS A 12 11.45 -18.96 -14.07
C HIS A 12 10.50 -20.17 -14.02
N GLU A 13 10.99 -21.37 -13.67
CA GLU A 13 10.17 -22.55 -13.48
C GLU A 13 9.18 -22.33 -12.34
N ILE A 14 7.94 -22.76 -12.54
CA ILE A 14 6.88 -22.69 -11.53
C ILE A 14 6.80 -24.05 -10.84
N SER A 15 6.92 -24.06 -9.52
CA SER A 15 6.89 -25.29 -8.71
C SER A 15 6.03 -25.10 -7.48
N THR A 16 5.24 -26.11 -7.11
CA THR A 16 4.40 -26.12 -5.92
C THR A 16 5.06 -26.94 -4.81
N PHE A 17 5.11 -26.35 -3.62
CA PHE A 17 5.65 -26.97 -2.41
C PHE A 17 4.57 -26.99 -1.33
N SER A 18 4.64 -27.96 -0.42
CA SER A 18 3.71 -28.11 0.71
C SER A 18 4.43 -28.02 2.05
N GLY A 19 3.78 -27.41 3.05
CA GLY A 19 4.29 -27.24 4.41
C GLY A 19 3.19 -26.94 5.41
N GLU A 20 3.53 -26.82 6.70
CA GLU A 20 2.59 -26.38 7.75
C GLU A 20 2.51 -24.85 7.78
N SER A 21 1.37 -24.31 8.24
CA SER A 21 1.20 -22.86 8.37
C SER A 21 2.22 -22.28 9.35
N GLY A 22 2.94 -21.23 8.92
CA GLY A 22 4.05 -20.63 9.68
C GLY A 22 5.42 -21.27 9.44
N GLU A 23 5.50 -22.42 8.75
CA GLU A 23 6.77 -23.11 8.48
C GLU A 23 7.58 -22.36 7.42
N VAL A 24 8.90 -22.23 7.66
CA VAL A 24 9.88 -21.76 6.67
C VAL A 24 10.72 -22.94 6.19
N LYS A 25 10.49 -23.39 4.96
CA LYS A 25 11.18 -24.53 4.37
C LYS A 25 12.22 -24.10 3.36
N LYS A 26 13.40 -24.71 3.41
CA LYS A 26 14.35 -24.61 2.30
C LYS A 26 13.87 -25.52 1.18
N VAL A 27 13.71 -24.96 -0.01
CA VAL A 27 13.26 -25.68 -1.20
C VAL A 27 14.28 -25.57 -2.31
N THR A 28 14.32 -26.58 -3.16
CA THR A 28 15.23 -26.62 -4.31
C THR A 28 14.40 -26.61 -5.59
N CYS A 29 14.75 -25.75 -6.52
CA CYS A 29 14.11 -25.72 -7.84
C CYS A 29 14.35 -27.06 -8.56
N PRO A 30 13.32 -27.78 -9.03
CA PRO A 30 13.50 -29.07 -9.69
C PRO A 30 14.21 -28.96 -11.04
N LYS A 31 14.22 -27.78 -11.66
CA LYS A 31 14.81 -27.59 -13.00
C LYS A 31 16.27 -27.14 -12.97
N CYS A 32 16.64 -26.21 -12.07
CA CYS A 32 17.99 -25.64 -12.05
C CYS A 32 18.71 -25.76 -10.71
N SER A 33 18.16 -26.51 -9.77
CA SER A 33 18.73 -26.76 -8.43
C SER A 33 19.01 -25.52 -7.59
N THR A 34 18.47 -24.36 -7.97
CA THR A 34 18.59 -23.13 -7.17
C THR A 34 17.88 -23.32 -5.83
N LEU A 35 18.59 -23.02 -4.74
CA LEU A 35 18.05 -23.07 -3.38
C LEU A 35 17.26 -21.79 -3.08
N GLY A 36 16.10 -21.94 -2.47
CA GLY A 36 15.24 -20.84 -1.99
C GLY A 36 14.66 -21.14 -0.61
N LYS A 37 14.06 -20.15 0.00
CA LYS A 37 13.24 -20.31 1.21
C LYS A 37 11.79 -20.04 0.85
N VAL A 38 10.88 -20.91 1.27
CA VAL A 38 9.43 -20.72 1.12
C VAL A 38 8.81 -20.71 2.50
N THR A 39 8.11 -19.63 2.81
CA THR A 39 7.29 -19.54 4.03
C THR A 39 5.87 -19.98 3.66
N PHE A 40 5.37 -21.00 4.33
CA PHE A 40 4.00 -21.47 4.16
C PHE A 40 3.09 -20.66 5.08
N VAL A 41 2.21 -19.89 4.48
CA VAL A 41 1.14 -19.17 5.19
C VAL A 41 -0.15 -19.82 4.73
N GLU A 42 -1.08 -20.09 5.66
CA GLU A 42 -2.43 -20.42 5.23
C GLU A 42 -2.89 -19.34 4.27
N GLN A 43 -3.17 -19.72 3.02
CA GLN A 43 -3.93 -18.87 2.12
C GLN A 43 -5.34 -18.83 2.71
N PHE A 44 -5.61 -17.83 3.52
CA PHE A 44 -6.99 -17.46 3.80
C PHE A 44 -7.62 -17.24 2.43
N SER A 45 -8.68 -17.98 2.13
CA SER A 45 -9.39 -17.81 0.88
C SER A 45 -9.74 -16.33 0.77
N THR A 46 -9.15 -15.65 -0.20
CA THR A 46 -9.42 -14.23 -0.51
C THR A 46 -10.83 -14.01 -1.07
N ASP A 47 -11.62 -15.05 -1.18
CA ASP A 47 -12.97 -15.02 -1.78
C ASP A 47 -14.05 -14.38 -0.90
N GLY A 48 -13.71 -13.91 0.31
CA GLY A 48 -14.65 -13.25 1.21
C GLY A 48 -14.42 -11.75 1.33
N VAL A 49 -15.48 -10.96 1.35
CA VAL A 49 -15.45 -9.54 1.67
C VAL A 49 -15.26 -9.35 3.18
N ALA A 50 -14.26 -8.54 3.58
CA ALA A 50 -14.01 -8.18 4.98
C ALA A 50 -14.75 -6.90 5.36
N ILE A 51 -14.74 -5.88 4.48
CA ILE A 51 -15.40 -4.60 4.67
C ILE A 51 -16.24 -4.30 3.43
N GLN A 52 -17.50 -3.91 3.63
CA GLN A 52 -18.38 -3.43 2.59
C GLN A 52 -18.94 -2.07 2.95
N VAL A 53 -18.69 -1.08 2.12
CA VAL A 53 -19.22 0.28 2.24
C VAL A 53 -20.19 0.49 1.09
N SER A 54 -21.42 0.95 1.39
CA SER A 54 -22.47 1.13 0.40
C SER A 54 -23.12 2.50 0.56
N HIS A 55 -23.03 3.32 -0.49
CA HIS A 55 -23.65 4.65 -0.59
C HIS A 55 -23.35 5.56 0.62
N LEU A 56 -22.11 5.49 1.12
CA LEU A 56 -21.71 6.22 2.33
C LEU A 56 -21.69 7.72 2.07
N LYS A 57 -22.42 8.45 2.91
CA LYS A 57 -22.46 9.91 2.88
C LYS A 57 -22.25 10.49 4.29
N LYS A 58 -21.47 11.57 4.37
CA LYS A 58 -21.30 12.34 5.60
C LYS A 58 -21.31 13.83 5.32
N VAL A 59 -22.20 14.52 6.01
CA VAL A 59 -22.40 15.98 5.90
C VAL A 59 -22.21 16.61 7.29
N TYR A 60 -21.50 17.72 7.34
CA TYR A 60 -21.30 18.57 8.52
C TYR A 60 -21.75 19.99 8.18
N GLY A 61 -22.94 20.38 8.65
CA GLY A 61 -23.53 21.66 8.23
C GLY A 61 -23.63 21.72 6.70
N ASP A 62 -22.95 22.68 6.09
CA ASP A 62 -22.91 22.84 4.63
C ASP A 62 -21.81 22.03 3.94
N LEU A 63 -20.88 21.44 4.70
CA LEU A 63 -19.76 20.67 4.17
C LEU A 63 -20.13 19.21 3.96
N THR A 64 -20.09 18.74 2.73
CA THR A 64 -20.16 17.31 2.41
C THR A 64 -18.77 16.70 2.39
N ALA A 65 -18.38 16.06 3.50
CA ALA A 65 -17.05 15.46 3.66
C ALA A 65 -16.90 14.12 2.93
N VAL A 66 -17.99 13.32 2.87
CA VAL A 66 -18.06 12.07 2.10
C VAL A 66 -19.35 12.11 1.30
N ASN A 67 -19.27 11.85 0.01
CA ASN A 67 -20.37 12.06 -0.93
C ASN A 67 -20.63 10.83 -1.77
N ASP A 68 -21.47 9.93 -1.24
CA ASP A 68 -21.97 8.75 -1.93
C ASP A 68 -20.86 7.81 -2.45
N ILE A 69 -20.01 7.32 -1.54
CA ILE A 69 -18.97 6.39 -1.88
C ILE A 69 -19.39 4.94 -1.59
N SER A 70 -18.98 4.03 -2.46
CA SER A 70 -19.18 2.59 -2.30
C SER A 70 -17.92 1.87 -2.72
N PHE A 71 -17.44 0.92 -1.90
CA PHE A 71 -16.29 0.07 -2.16
C PHE A 71 -16.30 -1.17 -1.27
N SER A 72 -15.45 -2.14 -1.58
CA SER A 72 -15.30 -3.35 -0.77
C SER A 72 -13.84 -3.69 -0.57
N VAL A 73 -13.52 -4.26 0.61
CA VAL A 73 -12.19 -4.76 0.95
C VAL A 73 -12.25 -6.27 1.14
N LYS A 74 -11.37 -7.01 0.47
CA LYS A 74 -11.30 -8.46 0.58
C LYS A 74 -10.49 -8.89 1.80
N LYS A 75 -10.77 -10.09 2.30
CA LYS A 75 -9.99 -10.68 3.40
C LYS A 75 -8.54 -10.92 2.96
N GLY A 76 -7.59 -10.53 3.81
CA GLY A 76 -6.17 -10.78 3.61
C GLY A 76 -5.48 -9.81 2.65
N GLU A 77 -6.18 -8.80 2.10
CA GLU A 77 -5.54 -7.78 1.26
C GLU A 77 -5.09 -6.56 2.07
N VAL A 78 -4.15 -5.83 1.53
CA VAL A 78 -3.83 -4.47 1.91
C VAL A 78 -4.60 -3.52 1.00
N PHE A 79 -5.57 -2.82 1.56
CA PHE A 79 -6.38 -1.82 0.87
C PHE A 79 -5.89 -0.42 1.24
N ALA A 80 -5.45 0.36 0.25
CA ALA A 80 -5.04 1.74 0.44
C ALA A 80 -6.15 2.71 0.03
N PHE A 81 -6.53 3.58 0.96
CA PHE A 81 -7.46 4.69 0.72
C PHE A 81 -6.65 5.98 0.54
N LEU A 82 -6.29 6.28 -0.70
CA LEU A 82 -5.35 7.32 -1.10
C LEU A 82 -6.06 8.64 -1.43
N GLY A 83 -5.53 9.75 -0.95
CA GLY A 83 -6.05 11.07 -1.33
C GLY A 83 -5.45 12.23 -0.55
N PRO A 84 -5.64 13.47 -0.99
CA PRO A 84 -5.11 14.66 -0.32
C PRO A 84 -5.74 14.89 1.07
N ASN A 85 -5.12 15.78 1.83
CA ASN A 85 -5.70 16.23 3.10
C ASN A 85 -7.06 16.90 2.85
N GLY A 86 -8.04 16.57 3.71
CA GLY A 86 -9.41 17.06 3.54
C GLY A 86 -10.25 16.31 2.49
N ALA A 87 -9.73 15.27 1.82
CA ALA A 87 -10.50 14.49 0.83
C ALA A 87 -11.63 13.64 1.43
N GLY A 88 -11.66 13.45 2.76
CA GLY A 88 -12.66 12.63 3.46
C GLY A 88 -12.12 11.29 3.99
N LYS A 89 -10.80 11.03 3.94
CA LYS A 89 -10.17 9.77 4.38
C LYS A 89 -10.50 9.44 5.84
N THR A 90 -10.04 10.26 6.77
CA THR A 90 -10.25 10.06 8.23
C THR A 90 -11.73 9.98 8.58
N THR A 91 -12.58 10.83 7.97
CA THR A 91 -14.04 10.74 8.18
C THR A 91 -14.61 9.39 7.75
N THR A 92 -14.13 8.83 6.64
CA THR A 92 -14.57 7.52 6.15
C THR A 92 -14.12 6.41 7.11
N VAL A 93 -12.84 6.43 7.54
CA VAL A 93 -12.30 5.45 8.49
C VAL A 93 -13.04 5.50 9.83
N GLU A 94 -13.22 6.68 10.41
CA GLU A 94 -13.96 6.86 11.68
C GLU A 94 -15.40 6.30 11.62
N ILE A 95 -16.06 6.36 10.44
CA ILE A 95 -17.37 5.75 10.25
C ILE A 95 -17.27 4.23 10.20
N ILE A 96 -16.28 3.68 9.49
CA ILE A 96 -16.06 2.23 9.41
C ILE A 96 -15.73 1.66 10.79
N GLU A 97 -14.93 2.37 11.57
CA GLU A 97 -14.58 2.04 12.97
C GLU A 97 -15.72 2.26 13.94
N SER A 98 -16.88 2.75 13.48
CA SER A 98 -18.06 3.08 14.31
C SER A 98 -17.82 4.17 15.38
N ILE A 99 -16.76 4.97 15.20
CA ILE A 99 -16.50 6.16 16.02
C ILE A 99 -17.48 7.27 15.65
N ARG A 100 -17.83 7.33 14.34
CA ARG A 100 -18.67 8.38 13.78
C ARG A 100 -19.89 7.80 13.05
N LYS A 101 -21.06 8.40 13.22
CA LYS A 101 -22.27 7.98 12.48
C LYS A 101 -22.30 8.56 11.08
N PRO A 102 -22.67 7.78 10.06
CA PRO A 102 -22.90 8.32 8.72
C PRO A 102 -24.17 9.19 8.69
N THR A 103 -24.27 10.08 7.68
CA THR A 103 -25.51 10.80 7.36
C THR A 103 -26.45 9.91 6.54
N ALA A 104 -25.89 9.09 5.64
CA ALA A 104 -26.59 8.07 4.86
C ALA A 104 -25.63 6.95 4.46
N GLY A 105 -26.18 5.84 3.99
CA GLY A 105 -25.42 4.66 3.59
C GLY A 105 -25.19 3.68 4.75
N THR A 106 -24.50 2.58 4.45
CA THR A 106 -24.26 1.48 5.39
C THR A 106 -22.83 1.00 5.29
N VAL A 107 -22.30 0.52 6.42
CA VAL A 107 -20.99 -0.12 6.51
C VAL A 107 -21.14 -1.47 7.18
N LYS A 108 -20.60 -2.50 6.56
CA LYS A 108 -20.57 -3.86 7.13
C LYS A 108 -19.13 -4.33 7.26
N ILE A 109 -18.83 -4.98 8.37
CA ILE A 109 -17.58 -5.72 8.61
C ILE A 109 -17.95 -7.18 8.88
N PHE A 110 -17.42 -8.10 8.06
CA PHE A 110 -17.80 -9.53 8.08
C PHE A 110 -19.33 -9.73 8.08
N ASP A 111 -20.03 -9.07 7.15
CA ASP A 111 -21.48 -9.05 6.99
C ASP A 111 -22.29 -8.48 8.18
N LYS A 112 -21.61 -7.95 9.21
CA LYS A 112 -22.22 -7.29 10.37
C LYS A 112 -22.25 -5.78 10.16
N ASP A 113 -23.42 -5.18 10.25
CA ASP A 113 -23.58 -3.72 10.23
C ASP A 113 -22.92 -3.11 11.47
N VAL A 114 -21.93 -2.22 11.24
CA VAL A 114 -21.15 -1.62 12.34
C VAL A 114 -21.98 -0.72 13.26
N SER A 115 -23.11 -0.19 12.78
CA SER A 115 -23.98 0.68 13.58
C SER A 115 -24.80 -0.07 14.61
N THR A 116 -25.10 -1.35 14.36
CA THR A 116 -25.95 -2.19 15.22
C THR A 116 -25.19 -3.29 15.93
N SER A 117 -24.08 -3.78 15.36
CA SER A 117 -23.35 -4.97 15.81
C SER A 117 -21.91 -4.68 16.21
N PHE A 118 -21.58 -3.44 16.59
CA PHE A 118 -20.20 -3.04 16.90
C PHE A 118 -19.53 -3.92 17.97
N ASN A 119 -20.28 -4.35 18.99
CA ASN A 119 -19.75 -5.22 20.03
C ASN A 119 -19.23 -6.58 19.53
N GLU A 120 -19.75 -7.07 18.39
CA GLU A 120 -19.28 -8.29 17.75
C GLU A 120 -18.06 -8.03 16.84
N VAL A 121 -17.97 -6.83 16.31
CA VAL A 121 -16.91 -6.41 15.36
C VAL A 121 -15.65 -5.95 16.10
N LYS A 122 -15.78 -5.21 17.21
CA LYS A 122 -14.63 -4.58 17.90
C LYS A 122 -13.52 -5.54 18.34
N GLU A 123 -13.86 -6.81 18.64
CA GLU A 123 -12.88 -7.83 19.02
C GLU A 123 -12.07 -8.35 17.81
N LYS A 124 -12.54 -8.05 16.59
CA LYS A 124 -11.94 -8.50 15.32
C LYS A 124 -11.15 -7.43 14.61
N ILE A 125 -11.21 -6.19 15.09
CA ILE A 125 -10.52 -5.05 14.51
C ILE A 125 -9.43 -4.53 15.45
N GLY A 126 -8.35 -4.05 14.87
CA GLY A 126 -7.31 -3.28 15.54
C GLY A 126 -7.21 -1.90 14.88
N ILE A 127 -6.97 -0.87 15.66
CA ILE A 127 -6.99 0.51 15.19
C ILE A 127 -5.72 1.22 15.63
N LEU A 128 -5.03 1.86 14.69
CA LEU A 128 -4.01 2.87 14.93
C LEU A 128 -4.52 4.20 14.38
N PRO A 129 -4.96 5.14 15.23
CA PRO A 129 -5.39 6.46 14.77
C PRO A 129 -4.20 7.32 14.35
N GLN A 130 -4.45 8.35 13.53
CA GLN A 130 -3.43 9.27 13.01
C GLN A 130 -2.62 9.92 14.14
N GLU A 131 -3.29 10.44 15.18
CA GLU A 131 -2.64 10.95 16.38
C GLU A 131 -2.67 9.87 17.47
N PHE A 132 -1.52 9.24 17.66
CA PHE A 132 -1.33 8.21 18.65
C PHE A 132 -0.28 8.61 19.68
N HIS A 133 -0.66 8.53 20.95
CA HIS A 133 0.23 8.73 22.08
C HIS A 133 0.07 7.60 23.08
N SER A 134 1.16 7.15 23.67
CA SER A 134 1.17 6.18 24.76
C SER A 134 1.70 6.79 26.06
N PHE A 135 1.65 6.01 27.12
CA PHE A 135 2.17 6.42 28.43
C PHE A 135 3.71 6.52 28.39
N GLU A 136 4.24 7.72 28.53
CA GLU A 136 5.67 8.02 28.41
C GLU A 136 6.57 7.21 29.35
N ARG A 137 6.05 6.81 30.51
CA ARG A 137 6.80 6.10 31.57
C ARG A 137 6.65 4.59 31.53
N LEU A 138 5.87 4.04 30.59
CA LEU A 138 5.81 2.62 30.37
C LEU A 138 6.87 2.18 29.37
N THR A 139 7.40 0.99 29.56
CA THR A 139 8.22 0.31 28.56
C THR A 139 7.35 -0.16 27.39
N VAL A 140 7.97 -0.49 26.25
CA VAL A 140 7.28 -1.08 25.10
C VAL A 140 6.44 -2.29 25.54
N ARG A 141 7.02 -3.22 26.29
CA ARG A 141 6.32 -4.41 26.77
C ARG A 141 5.14 -4.04 27.68
N GLU A 142 5.35 -3.20 28.69
CA GLU A 142 4.30 -2.78 29.60
C GLU A 142 3.16 -2.06 28.87
N THR A 143 3.47 -1.28 27.85
CA THR A 143 2.47 -0.64 26.98
C THR A 143 1.58 -1.69 26.31
N LEU A 144 2.15 -2.68 25.66
CA LEU A 144 1.39 -3.74 24.98
C LEU A 144 0.60 -4.59 25.96
N ASP A 145 1.20 -4.97 27.10
CA ASP A 145 0.53 -5.70 28.18
C ASP A 145 -0.66 -4.90 28.77
N TYR A 146 -0.50 -3.59 28.91
CA TYR A 146 -1.58 -2.72 29.40
C TYR A 146 -2.76 -2.68 28.43
N PHE A 147 -2.52 -2.40 27.15
CA PHE A 147 -3.60 -2.32 26.16
C PHE A 147 -4.25 -3.68 25.88
N SER A 148 -3.52 -4.79 25.99
CA SER A 148 -4.10 -6.12 25.84
C SER A 148 -5.20 -6.43 26.87
N LYS A 149 -5.17 -5.77 28.05
CA LYS A 149 -6.16 -5.99 29.12
C LYS A 149 -7.56 -5.50 28.77
N PHE A 150 -7.70 -4.62 27.79
CA PHE A 150 -9.00 -4.10 27.35
C PHE A 150 -9.79 -5.10 26.49
N TYR A 151 -9.15 -6.18 26.04
CA TYR A 151 -9.76 -7.17 25.16
C TYR A 151 -9.91 -8.53 25.84
N LYS A 152 -10.97 -9.26 25.45
CA LYS A 152 -11.19 -10.63 25.91
C LYS A 152 -10.21 -11.61 25.28
N LYS A 153 -10.02 -11.50 23.96
CA LYS A 153 -9.04 -12.25 23.21
C LYS A 153 -7.72 -11.48 23.21
N LYS A 154 -6.63 -12.14 23.54
CA LYS A 154 -5.31 -11.53 23.63
C LYS A 154 -4.35 -12.25 22.68
N ALA A 155 -3.53 -11.48 22.00
CA ALA A 155 -2.40 -12.02 21.26
C ALA A 155 -1.23 -12.33 22.22
N ASN A 156 -0.28 -13.11 21.75
CA ASN A 156 1.00 -13.29 22.43
C ASN A 156 1.85 -12.03 22.25
N ILE A 157 2.11 -11.32 23.36
CA ILE A 157 2.87 -10.06 23.33
C ILE A 157 4.30 -10.25 22.86
N ASP A 158 4.97 -11.36 23.20
CA ASP A 158 6.32 -11.64 22.72
C ASP A 158 6.34 -11.83 21.19
N GLU A 159 5.35 -12.51 20.63
CA GLU A 159 5.20 -12.68 19.20
C GLU A 159 4.94 -11.34 18.47
N ILE A 160 4.14 -10.45 19.07
CA ILE A 160 3.93 -9.10 18.53
C ILE A 160 5.25 -8.33 18.54
N ILE A 161 6.00 -8.35 19.64
CA ILE A 161 7.30 -7.67 19.77
C ILE A 161 8.27 -8.14 18.69
N GLU A 162 8.36 -9.44 18.45
CA GLU A 162 9.21 -10.01 17.39
C GLU A 162 8.71 -9.60 15.99
N THR A 163 7.40 -9.66 15.76
CA THR A 163 6.78 -9.31 14.46
C THR A 163 7.02 -7.84 14.10
N MET A 164 7.03 -6.97 15.10
CA MET A 164 7.23 -5.52 14.94
C MET A 164 8.69 -5.10 14.99
N ASP A 165 9.63 -6.07 15.06
CA ASP A 165 11.06 -5.80 15.21
C ASP A 165 11.35 -4.86 16.39
N LEU A 166 10.73 -5.15 17.55
CA LEU A 166 10.84 -4.39 18.79
C LEU A 166 11.59 -5.14 19.91
N ALA A 167 12.19 -6.30 19.61
CA ALA A 167 12.80 -7.20 20.59
C ALA A 167 13.89 -6.51 21.43
N GLU A 168 14.76 -5.74 20.78
CA GLU A 168 15.84 -4.99 21.44
C GLU A 168 15.32 -3.83 22.30
N TYR A 169 14.14 -3.30 21.95
CA TYR A 169 13.55 -2.11 22.58
C TYR A 169 12.50 -2.43 23.64
N LYS A 170 12.18 -3.72 23.91
CA LYS A 170 11.06 -4.16 24.78
C LYS A 170 11.11 -3.60 26.20
N LYS A 171 12.30 -3.29 26.73
CA LYS A 171 12.52 -2.68 28.06
C LYS A 171 12.73 -1.17 28.00
N MET A 172 12.76 -0.55 26.82
CA MET A 172 12.92 0.88 26.64
C MET A 172 11.61 1.60 26.96
N LEU A 173 11.71 2.76 27.66
CA LEU A 173 10.53 3.60 27.94
C LEU A 173 10.04 4.24 26.65
N TYR A 174 8.71 4.34 26.49
CA TYR A 174 8.08 4.92 25.30
C TYR A 174 8.60 6.32 24.94
N ARG A 175 8.83 7.19 25.95
CA ARG A 175 9.38 8.55 25.71
C ARG A 175 10.75 8.57 25.06
N ASN A 176 11.55 7.51 25.23
CA ASN A 176 12.91 7.42 24.72
C ASN A 176 13.00 6.83 23.31
N LEU A 177 11.86 6.42 22.72
CA LEU A 177 11.80 5.85 21.38
C LEU A 177 11.89 6.93 20.31
N SER A 178 12.50 6.60 19.17
CA SER A 178 12.44 7.43 17.95
C SER A 178 11.00 7.46 17.40
N GLY A 179 10.70 8.38 16.47
CA GLY A 179 9.39 8.46 15.81
C GLY A 179 8.98 7.15 15.16
N GLY A 180 9.87 6.53 14.38
CA GLY A 180 9.60 5.24 13.73
C GLY A 180 9.36 4.10 14.72
N LEU A 181 10.12 4.04 15.83
CA LEU A 181 9.88 3.07 16.89
C LEU A 181 8.54 3.30 17.60
N LYS A 182 8.17 4.55 17.88
CA LYS A 182 6.85 4.88 18.43
C LYS A 182 5.73 4.43 17.50
N GLN A 183 5.91 4.63 16.21
CA GLN A 183 4.93 4.19 15.21
C GLN A 183 4.80 2.67 15.16
N ARG A 184 5.93 1.93 15.19
CA ARG A 184 5.90 0.45 15.29
C ARG A 184 5.22 -0.03 16.58
N VAL A 185 5.39 0.67 17.69
CA VAL A 185 4.64 0.39 18.94
C VAL A 185 3.15 0.66 18.74
N GLY A 186 2.76 1.72 18.03
CA GLY A 186 1.37 2.00 17.67
C GLY A 186 0.75 0.89 16.85
N VAL A 187 1.42 0.41 15.81
CA VAL A 187 0.98 -0.75 15.02
C VAL A 187 0.90 -2.00 15.89
N ALA A 188 1.90 -2.24 16.78
CA ALA A 188 1.89 -3.34 17.73
C ALA A 188 0.67 -3.32 18.66
N MET A 189 0.27 -2.11 19.10
CA MET A 189 -0.93 -1.96 19.94
C MET A 189 -2.23 -2.31 19.20
N ALA A 190 -2.31 -2.00 17.92
CA ALA A 190 -3.43 -2.42 17.09
C ALA A 190 -3.54 -3.95 16.94
N LEU A 191 -2.51 -4.71 17.32
CA LEU A 191 -2.45 -6.18 17.21
C LEU A 191 -2.73 -6.93 18.51
N VAL A 192 -2.84 -6.25 19.66
CA VAL A 192 -2.91 -6.90 20.99
C VAL A 192 -4.11 -7.82 21.19
N ASN A 193 -5.20 -7.63 20.45
CA ASN A 193 -6.39 -8.48 20.44
C ASN A 193 -6.37 -9.57 19.34
N ASN A 194 -5.26 -9.73 18.61
CA ASN A 194 -5.14 -10.60 17.44
C ASN A 194 -6.27 -10.37 16.43
N PRO A 195 -6.41 -9.16 15.88
CA PRO A 195 -7.50 -8.79 15.00
C PRO A 195 -7.43 -9.52 13.65
N GLU A 196 -8.57 -9.57 12.95
CA GLU A 196 -8.66 -10.02 11.57
C GLU A 196 -8.43 -8.85 10.59
N ILE A 197 -8.84 -7.61 11.00
CA ILE A 197 -8.65 -6.37 10.23
C ILE A 197 -7.88 -5.36 11.07
N ILE A 198 -6.97 -4.65 10.44
CA ILE A 198 -6.17 -3.59 11.06
C ILE A 198 -6.39 -2.30 10.29
N PHE A 199 -6.85 -1.26 10.98
CA PHE A 199 -6.98 0.10 10.46
C PHE A 199 -5.76 0.92 10.84
N LEU A 200 -5.14 1.55 9.85
CA LEU A 200 -3.96 2.39 10.00
C LEU A 200 -4.25 3.75 9.36
N ASP A 201 -4.50 4.78 10.17
CA ASP A 201 -4.76 6.11 9.66
C ASP A 201 -3.44 6.89 9.55
N GLU A 202 -2.98 7.08 8.31
CA GLU A 202 -1.73 7.75 7.94
C GLU A 202 -0.49 7.26 8.74
N PRO A 203 -0.17 5.95 8.68
CA PRO A 203 0.76 5.32 9.61
C PRO A 203 2.22 5.81 9.51
N THR A 204 2.60 6.54 8.47
CA THR A 204 3.99 6.97 8.27
C THR A 204 4.15 8.48 8.17
N THR A 205 3.10 9.24 8.47
CA THR A 205 3.14 10.69 8.44
C THR A 205 4.15 11.24 9.48
N GLY A 206 4.99 12.19 9.04
CA GLY A 206 6.01 12.80 9.88
C GLY A 206 7.26 11.95 10.13
N LEU A 207 7.41 10.79 9.48
CA LEU A 207 8.60 9.95 9.56
C LEU A 207 9.60 10.30 8.44
N ASP A 208 10.88 10.18 8.77
CA ASP A 208 11.94 10.24 7.77
C ASP A 208 11.85 9.03 6.79
N PRO A 209 12.46 9.12 5.59
CA PRO A 209 12.33 8.08 4.55
C PRO A 209 12.79 6.69 5.00
N LYS A 210 13.79 6.60 5.90
CA LYS A 210 14.27 5.32 6.41
C LYS A 210 13.26 4.70 7.37
N ALA A 211 12.80 5.48 8.36
CA ALA A 211 11.80 5.03 9.33
C ALA A 211 10.48 4.65 8.63
N ARG A 212 10.09 5.37 7.58
CA ARG A 212 8.92 5.04 6.76
C ARG A 212 9.03 3.65 6.14
N ARG A 213 10.15 3.33 5.50
CA ARG A 213 10.38 2.00 4.90
C ARG A 213 10.36 0.88 5.93
N GLU A 214 10.95 1.10 7.12
CA GLU A 214 10.91 0.12 8.21
C GLU A 214 9.46 -0.17 8.67
N VAL A 215 8.58 0.84 8.71
CA VAL A 215 7.15 0.66 9.00
C VAL A 215 6.43 -0.06 7.86
N TRP A 216 6.76 0.23 6.60
CA TRP A 216 6.18 -0.47 5.45
C TRP A 216 6.51 -1.97 5.47
N GLU A 217 7.75 -2.35 5.77
CA GLU A 217 8.14 -3.76 5.89
C GLU A 217 7.33 -4.48 6.97
N VAL A 218 7.09 -3.82 8.08
CA VAL A 218 6.24 -4.34 9.16
C VAL A 218 4.80 -4.54 8.68
N ILE A 219 4.20 -3.55 7.99
CA ILE A 219 2.83 -3.66 7.45
C ILE A 219 2.73 -4.77 6.40
N ALA A 220 3.71 -4.86 5.48
CA ALA A 220 3.79 -5.94 4.51
C ALA A 220 3.88 -7.33 5.18
N GLY A 221 4.59 -7.41 6.31
CA GLY A 221 4.66 -8.62 7.14
C GLY A 221 3.29 -9.05 7.71
N LEU A 222 2.41 -8.12 8.02
CA LEU A 222 1.04 -8.41 8.49
C LEU A 222 0.20 -9.07 7.38
N ARG A 223 0.30 -8.57 6.15
CA ARG A 223 -0.32 -9.19 4.97
C ARG A 223 0.13 -10.65 4.80
N ASN A 224 1.44 -10.90 4.93
CA ASN A 224 1.98 -12.25 4.81
C ASN A 224 1.47 -13.21 5.91
N LYS A 225 0.96 -12.67 7.02
CA LYS A 225 0.29 -13.42 8.10
C LYS A 225 -1.24 -13.53 7.88
N GLY A 226 -1.74 -13.16 6.71
CA GLY A 226 -3.15 -13.24 6.34
C GLY A 226 -4.05 -12.20 7.00
N LYS A 227 -3.48 -11.11 7.53
CA LYS A 227 -4.26 -10.01 8.08
C LYS A 227 -4.79 -9.12 6.96
N THR A 228 -6.02 -8.65 7.11
CA THR A 228 -6.55 -7.59 6.26
C THR A 228 -6.06 -6.25 6.81
N VAL A 229 -5.51 -5.40 5.96
CA VAL A 229 -5.04 -4.08 6.36
C VAL A 229 -5.82 -3.03 5.56
N PHE A 230 -6.45 -2.10 6.27
CA PHE A 230 -7.01 -0.89 5.67
C PHE A 230 -6.14 0.29 6.09
N LEU A 231 -5.47 0.91 5.14
CA LEU A 231 -4.64 2.07 5.43
C LEU A 231 -5.14 3.30 4.68
N THR A 232 -5.08 4.46 5.35
CA THR A 232 -5.21 5.75 4.68
C THR A 232 -3.83 6.33 4.46
N THR A 233 -3.65 7.01 3.36
CA THR A 233 -2.41 7.73 3.08
C THR A 233 -2.62 8.87 2.10
N HIS A 234 -1.72 9.83 2.14
CA HIS A 234 -1.54 10.83 1.10
C HIS A 234 -0.21 10.63 0.35
N TYR A 235 0.61 9.64 0.77
CA TYR A 235 1.85 9.26 0.10
C TYR A 235 1.57 8.19 -0.96
N MET A 236 1.82 8.53 -2.21
CA MET A 236 1.61 7.62 -3.34
C MET A 236 2.55 6.43 -3.31
N GLU A 237 3.83 6.66 -2.96
CA GLU A 237 4.83 5.62 -2.79
C GLU A 237 4.42 4.56 -1.75
N GLU A 238 3.72 4.96 -0.68
CA GLU A 238 3.21 4.03 0.33
C GLU A 238 2.12 3.13 -0.24
N ALA A 239 1.17 3.70 -1.00
CA ALA A 239 0.14 2.93 -1.67
C ALA A 239 0.72 2.00 -2.74
N GLU A 240 1.68 2.47 -3.54
CA GLU A 240 2.38 1.65 -4.56
C GLU A 240 3.13 0.47 -3.94
N TYR A 241 3.79 0.68 -2.79
CA TYR A 241 4.59 -0.35 -2.15
C TYR A 241 3.75 -1.40 -1.42
N LEU A 242 2.67 -0.99 -0.76
CA LEU A 242 1.92 -1.83 0.18
C LEU A 242 0.65 -2.44 -0.40
N ALA A 243 -0.08 -1.69 -1.25
CA ALA A 243 -1.46 -2.02 -1.54
C ALA A 243 -1.63 -3.11 -2.60
N ASP A 244 -2.56 -4.03 -2.35
CA ASP A 244 -3.11 -4.93 -3.35
C ASP A 244 -4.23 -4.24 -4.14
N HIS A 245 -4.96 -3.35 -3.47
CA HIS A 245 -6.07 -2.60 -4.01
C HIS A 245 -6.05 -1.16 -3.50
N ILE A 246 -6.27 -0.21 -4.39
CA ILE A 246 -6.17 1.22 -4.13
C ILE A 246 -7.48 1.88 -4.52
N ALA A 247 -8.08 2.65 -3.61
CA ALA A 247 -9.16 3.56 -3.94
C ALA A 247 -8.67 5.00 -3.77
N ILE A 248 -8.76 5.79 -4.83
CA ILE A 248 -8.35 7.20 -4.85
C ILE A 248 -9.57 8.06 -4.54
N ILE A 249 -9.53 8.77 -3.41
CA ILE A 249 -10.58 9.69 -3.00
C ILE A 249 -10.16 11.15 -3.24
N HIS A 250 -11.06 11.95 -3.83
CA HIS A 250 -10.89 13.38 -4.02
C HIS A 250 -12.22 14.10 -3.80
N LYS A 251 -12.21 15.16 -2.97
CA LYS A 251 -13.41 15.97 -2.64
C LYS A 251 -14.63 15.11 -2.23
N GLY A 252 -14.39 14.13 -1.37
CA GLY A 252 -15.42 13.24 -0.83
C GLY A 252 -15.92 12.15 -1.78
N LYS A 253 -15.34 11.98 -2.97
CA LYS A 253 -15.74 10.96 -3.96
C LYS A 253 -14.58 10.04 -4.32
N ILE A 254 -14.84 8.77 -4.52
CA ILE A 254 -13.87 7.86 -5.14
C ILE A 254 -13.84 8.18 -6.64
N ILE A 255 -12.65 8.55 -7.15
CA ILE A 255 -12.43 8.94 -8.55
C ILE A 255 -11.79 7.82 -9.38
N ALA A 256 -11.11 6.89 -8.73
CA ALA A 256 -10.58 5.66 -9.34
C ALA A 256 -10.40 4.59 -8.28
N GLU A 257 -10.50 3.32 -8.70
CA GLU A 257 -10.32 2.15 -7.84
C GLU A 257 -9.79 0.98 -8.68
N GLY A 258 -8.85 0.21 -8.12
CA GLY A 258 -8.25 -0.96 -8.75
C GLY A 258 -6.89 -1.32 -8.14
N SER A 259 -6.23 -2.33 -8.70
CA SER A 259 -4.81 -2.61 -8.42
C SER A 259 -3.93 -1.50 -9.00
N LEU A 260 -2.66 -1.42 -8.56
CA LEU A 260 -1.70 -0.46 -9.11
C LEU A 260 -1.59 -0.58 -10.64
N ASP A 261 -1.48 -1.82 -11.14
CA ASP A 261 -1.36 -2.07 -12.57
C ASP A 261 -2.61 -1.62 -13.34
N GLU A 262 -3.82 -1.93 -12.84
CA GLU A 262 -5.08 -1.50 -13.46
C GLU A 262 -5.23 0.03 -13.50
N LEU A 263 -4.83 0.71 -12.42
CA LEU A 263 -4.87 2.18 -12.36
C LEU A 263 -3.89 2.82 -13.35
N ILE A 264 -2.67 2.30 -13.42
CA ILE A 264 -1.65 2.78 -14.36
C ILE A 264 -2.07 2.50 -15.80
N ASP A 265 -2.57 1.31 -16.11
CA ASP A 265 -2.99 0.94 -17.46
C ASP A 265 -4.18 1.77 -17.93
N LYS A 266 -5.11 2.14 -17.03
CA LYS A 266 -6.32 2.88 -17.38
C LYS A 266 -6.14 4.39 -17.42
N TYR A 267 -5.33 4.95 -16.53
CA TYR A 267 -5.24 6.39 -16.32
C TYR A 267 -3.83 6.95 -16.47
N GLY A 268 -2.80 6.09 -16.49
CA GLY A 268 -1.41 6.48 -16.71
C GLY A 268 -1.17 6.91 -18.14
N GLN A 269 -0.05 7.59 -18.35
CA GLN A 269 0.35 8.07 -19.69
C GLN A 269 1.14 7.02 -20.50
N GLY A 270 1.19 5.76 -20.01
CA GLY A 270 2.03 4.71 -20.58
C GLY A 270 3.43 4.69 -19.97
N SER A 271 4.37 4.02 -20.65
CA SER A 271 5.78 4.08 -20.27
C SER A 271 6.46 5.18 -21.04
N ILE A 272 7.36 5.91 -20.40
CA ILE A 272 8.18 6.93 -21.04
C ILE A 272 9.61 6.41 -21.12
N LEU A 273 10.15 6.35 -22.33
CA LEU A 273 11.56 6.07 -22.58
C LEU A 273 12.33 7.39 -22.59
N HIS A 274 13.22 7.57 -21.63
CA HIS A 274 14.11 8.72 -21.55
C HIS A 274 15.45 8.37 -22.17
N ILE A 275 15.91 9.15 -23.14
CA ILE A 275 17.23 9.06 -23.75
C ILE A 275 18.02 10.27 -23.27
N LYS A 276 19.09 10.04 -22.52
CA LYS A 276 19.89 11.11 -21.90
C LYS A 276 21.05 11.52 -22.78
N ASN A 277 21.34 12.83 -22.79
CA ASN A 277 22.45 13.45 -23.51
C ASN A 277 22.50 13.00 -24.98
N CYS A 278 21.39 13.14 -25.67
CA CYS A 278 21.35 12.85 -27.12
C CYS A 278 22.07 13.96 -27.90
N SER A 279 23.15 13.61 -28.60
CA SER A 279 23.97 14.55 -29.35
C SER A 279 23.36 14.97 -30.70
N THR A 280 22.36 14.25 -31.20
CA THR A 280 21.77 14.45 -32.53
C THR A 280 20.58 15.40 -32.41
N LYS A 281 20.74 16.64 -32.93
CA LYS A 281 19.69 17.68 -32.87
C LYS A 281 18.36 17.29 -33.50
N ASP A 282 18.38 16.40 -34.47
CA ASP A 282 17.20 16.00 -35.26
C ASP A 282 16.61 14.67 -34.78
N ALA A 283 17.15 14.07 -33.70
CA ALA A 283 16.72 12.75 -33.21
C ALA A 283 15.23 12.71 -32.83
N VAL A 284 14.69 13.78 -32.23
CA VAL A 284 13.28 13.88 -31.92
C VAL A 284 12.40 13.84 -33.15
N GLU A 285 12.79 14.58 -34.20
CA GLU A 285 12.04 14.61 -35.46
C GLU A 285 12.07 13.25 -36.16
N MET A 286 13.22 12.61 -36.21
CA MET A 286 13.39 11.27 -36.79
C MET A 286 12.51 10.22 -36.05
N ILE A 287 12.40 10.31 -34.72
CA ILE A 287 11.57 9.43 -33.94
C ILE A 287 10.08 9.72 -34.17
N LYS A 288 9.70 11.01 -34.32
CA LYS A 288 8.33 11.42 -34.65
C LYS A 288 7.90 10.96 -36.03
N GLU A 289 8.76 11.06 -37.03
CA GLU A 289 8.48 10.61 -38.40
C GLU A 289 8.16 9.10 -38.46
N ARG A 290 8.66 8.33 -37.52
CA ARG A 290 8.36 6.88 -37.39
C ARG A 290 7.16 6.56 -36.50
N GLY A 291 6.37 7.59 -36.15
CA GLY A 291 5.07 7.43 -35.46
C GLY A 291 5.16 7.30 -33.96
N PHE A 292 6.24 7.80 -33.34
CA PHE A 292 6.34 7.89 -31.88
C PHE A 292 6.05 9.32 -31.43
N ASP A 293 5.38 9.40 -30.25
CA ASP A 293 5.21 10.68 -29.57
C ASP A 293 6.48 10.97 -28.75
N ALA A 294 7.29 11.89 -29.23
CA ALA A 294 8.57 12.23 -28.64
C ALA A 294 8.72 13.75 -28.46
N HIS A 295 9.38 14.18 -27.39
CA HIS A 295 9.68 15.59 -27.13
C HIS A 295 11.02 15.74 -26.41
N THR A 296 11.61 16.94 -26.49
CA THR A 296 12.84 17.28 -25.78
C THR A 296 12.50 17.80 -24.39
N GLU A 297 13.15 17.29 -23.36
CA GLU A 297 13.09 17.82 -22.01
C GLU A 297 14.14 18.92 -21.77
N GLY A 298 13.99 19.70 -20.67
CA GLY A 298 14.79 20.91 -20.41
C GLY A 298 16.30 20.74 -20.34
N ASN A 299 16.80 19.49 -20.26
CA ASN A 299 18.24 19.16 -20.23
C ASN A 299 18.79 18.70 -21.59
N GLY A 300 17.98 18.71 -22.66
CA GLY A 300 18.35 18.12 -23.95
C GLY A 300 18.12 16.61 -24.04
N ASP A 301 17.52 16.03 -23.01
CA ASP A 301 17.08 14.63 -23.00
C ASP A 301 15.84 14.47 -23.88
N ILE A 302 15.65 13.27 -24.43
CA ILE A 302 14.47 12.95 -25.24
C ILE A 302 13.56 12.04 -24.44
N ALA A 303 12.29 12.43 -24.29
CA ALA A 303 11.25 11.60 -23.74
C ALA A 303 10.35 11.08 -24.87
N ILE A 304 10.12 9.77 -24.90
CA ILE A 304 9.33 9.08 -25.92
C ILE A 304 8.23 8.30 -25.20
N LYS A 305 6.98 8.60 -25.54
CA LYS A 305 5.84 7.86 -25.02
C LYS A 305 5.76 6.48 -25.68
N ILE A 306 5.67 5.43 -24.87
CA ILE A 306 5.61 4.03 -25.32
C ILE A 306 4.35 3.38 -24.77
N ASP A 307 3.45 3.00 -25.67
CA ASP A 307 2.18 2.37 -25.31
C ASP A 307 2.32 0.87 -25.00
N TYR A 308 3.31 0.19 -25.65
CA TYR A 308 3.56 -1.25 -25.50
C TYR A 308 5.05 -1.53 -25.34
N LYS A 309 5.37 -2.54 -24.50
CA LYS A 309 6.78 -2.92 -24.23
C LYS A 309 7.58 -3.31 -25.49
N GLU A 310 6.90 -3.87 -26.50
CA GLU A 310 7.50 -4.27 -27.77
C GLU A 310 8.04 -3.08 -28.55
N ARG A 311 7.44 -1.90 -28.44
CA ARG A 311 7.87 -0.67 -29.12
C ARG A 311 9.19 -0.11 -28.60
N VAL A 312 9.65 -0.53 -27.41
CA VAL A 312 10.99 -0.19 -26.92
C VAL A 312 12.07 -0.68 -27.88
N LEU A 313 11.93 -1.92 -28.38
CA LEU A 313 12.88 -2.52 -29.31
C LEU A 313 12.88 -1.78 -30.68
N GLU A 314 11.73 -1.26 -31.10
CA GLU A 314 11.61 -0.45 -32.30
C GLU A 314 12.39 0.85 -32.13
N VAL A 315 12.24 1.57 -31.03
CA VAL A 315 12.99 2.80 -30.73
C VAL A 315 14.50 2.52 -30.69
N LEU A 316 14.92 1.45 -29.98
CA LEU A 316 16.33 1.07 -29.94
C LEU A 316 16.89 0.74 -31.30
N SER A 317 16.10 0.12 -32.18
CA SER A 317 16.48 -0.17 -33.57
C SER A 317 16.64 1.11 -34.40
N ILE A 318 15.77 2.10 -34.20
CA ILE A 318 15.84 3.42 -34.81
C ILE A 318 17.14 4.12 -34.40
N LEU A 319 17.40 4.24 -33.11
CA LEU A 319 18.59 4.87 -32.57
C LEU A 319 19.88 4.26 -33.13
N ARG A 320 19.89 2.92 -33.22
CA ARG A 320 21.04 2.19 -33.79
C ARG A 320 21.20 2.40 -35.28
N HIS A 321 20.12 2.34 -36.05
CA HIS A 321 20.13 2.49 -37.50
C HIS A 321 20.62 3.89 -37.91
N ASP A 322 20.18 4.90 -37.20
CA ASP A 322 20.45 6.30 -37.50
C ASP A 322 21.70 6.83 -36.76
N CYS A 323 22.49 5.93 -36.17
CA CYS A 323 23.74 6.23 -35.45
C CYS A 323 23.57 7.35 -34.38
N VAL A 324 22.48 7.38 -33.67
CA VAL A 324 22.23 8.36 -32.62
C VAL A 324 23.09 8.04 -31.41
N GLU A 325 23.95 8.97 -31.02
CA GLU A 325 24.78 8.85 -29.82
C GLU A 325 24.01 9.36 -28.61
N TYR A 326 24.04 8.58 -27.52
CA TYR A 326 23.40 8.88 -26.23
C TYR A 326 24.19 8.25 -25.09
N ASP A 327 24.07 8.81 -23.90
CA ASP A 327 24.76 8.29 -22.69
C ASP A 327 24.02 7.13 -22.04
N SER A 328 22.71 7.24 -21.89
CA SER A 328 21.91 6.19 -21.24
C SER A 328 20.46 6.23 -21.70
N ILE A 329 19.80 5.09 -21.55
CA ILE A 329 18.36 4.94 -21.75
C ILE A 329 17.74 4.47 -20.43
N ASP A 330 16.69 5.17 -20.01
CA ASP A 330 15.90 4.85 -18.83
C ASP A 330 14.43 4.70 -19.24
N ILE A 331 13.77 3.68 -18.71
CA ILE A 331 12.34 3.46 -18.96
C ILE A 331 11.62 3.74 -17.66
N ARG A 332 10.83 4.82 -17.63
CA ARG A 332 9.96 5.13 -16.51
C ARG A 332 8.55 4.68 -16.84
N ARG A 333 8.01 3.83 -15.99
CA ARG A 333 6.60 3.49 -16.01
C ARG A 333 5.82 4.59 -15.27
N SER A 334 4.65 4.93 -15.77
CA SER A 334 3.71 5.79 -15.04
C SER A 334 3.53 5.31 -13.63
N ASN A 335 3.39 6.23 -12.72
CA ASN A 335 3.18 6.02 -11.30
C ASN A 335 1.82 6.59 -10.84
N LEU A 336 1.46 6.39 -9.58
CA LEU A 336 0.21 6.92 -9.04
C LEU A 336 0.14 8.45 -9.04
N GLU A 337 1.28 9.15 -9.04
CA GLU A 337 1.31 10.63 -9.13
C GLU A 337 0.77 11.09 -10.49
N GLU A 338 1.18 10.44 -11.57
CA GLU A 338 0.70 10.73 -12.92
C GLU A 338 -0.76 10.33 -13.08
N VAL A 339 -1.18 9.20 -12.52
CA VAL A 339 -2.59 8.78 -12.47
C VAL A 339 -3.44 9.84 -11.77
N PHE A 340 -3.01 10.31 -10.60
CA PHE A 340 -3.74 11.32 -9.85
C PHE A 340 -3.80 12.65 -10.59
N LEU A 341 -2.69 13.08 -11.18
CA LEU A 341 -2.60 14.30 -11.99
C LEU A 341 -3.55 14.23 -13.19
N SER A 342 -3.60 13.09 -13.89
CA SER A 342 -4.49 12.90 -15.04
C SER A 342 -5.97 12.95 -14.65
N LEU A 343 -6.32 12.46 -13.45
CA LEU A 343 -7.71 12.43 -12.96
C LEU A 343 -8.19 13.76 -12.38
N THR A 344 -7.29 14.57 -11.79
CA THR A 344 -7.67 15.77 -11.04
C THR A 344 -7.21 17.07 -11.67
N GLY A 345 -6.27 17.00 -12.63
CA GLY A 345 -5.60 18.16 -13.23
C GLY A 345 -4.63 18.88 -12.28
N SER A 346 -4.34 18.33 -11.10
CA SER A 346 -3.46 18.92 -10.09
C SER A 346 -2.58 17.87 -9.43
N LYS A 347 -1.33 18.22 -9.11
CA LYS A 347 -0.46 17.36 -8.29
C LYS A 347 -1.01 17.27 -6.87
N LEU A 348 -0.81 16.13 -6.21
CA LEU A 348 -0.97 16.03 -4.76
C LEU A 348 0.10 16.94 -4.14
N ALA A 349 -0.31 17.97 -3.39
CA ALA A 349 0.64 18.75 -2.62
C ALA A 349 1.26 17.82 -1.57
N GLU A 350 2.56 17.54 -1.71
CA GLU A 350 3.34 16.96 -0.62
C GLU A 350 3.21 17.93 0.55
N GLY A 351 2.69 17.44 1.69
CA GLY A 351 2.49 18.28 2.86
C GLY A 351 3.80 18.97 3.22
N GLU A 352 3.76 20.30 3.26
CA GLU A 352 4.81 21.09 3.86
C GLU A 352 5.03 20.56 5.28
N ALA A 353 6.29 20.17 5.54
CA ALA A 353 6.76 19.65 6.82
C ALA A 353 6.75 20.73 7.92
#